data_f04b97bc1ec42970b9b762b4d4f088f5
#
_entry.id   f04b97bc1ec42970b9b762b4d4f088f5
#
_cell.length_a   1.000
_cell.length_b   1.000
_cell.length_c   1.000
_cell.angle_alpha   90.00
_cell.angle_beta   90.00
_cell.angle_gamma   90.00
#
_symmetry.space_group_name_H-M   'P 1'
#
loop_
_entity.id
_entity.type
_entity.pdbx_description
1 polymer ?
#
loop_
_entity_poly.entity_id
_entity_poly.type
_entity_poly.pdbx_seq_one_letter_code
_entity_poly.pdbx_strand_id
1 'polypeptide(L)'
;MNSEAENPLQRQLKSELQNSEWLQKFKRLSDTLRYIKTEIPLTQLCELKWITEDDSLIIYCPNKEVWQELSQQQEKMAKVNQRVNRLILKYANYQELVFD
;
A
#
# COMPACT_ATOMS: atom_id res chain seq x y z
N MET A 1 32.92 18.86 -6.27
CA MET A 1 32.89 18.32 -5.63
C MET A 1 32.39 17.48 -5.57
N ASN A 2 32.11 17.57 -5.71
CA ASN A 2 31.95 16.97 -5.25
C ASN A 2 31.61 15.79 -4.81
N SER A 3 31.59 15.43 -5.38
CA SER A 3 31.65 14.11 -4.84
C SER A 3 31.84 14.08 -3.35
N GLU A 4 32.40 15.05 -2.84
CA GLU A 4 32.49 15.13 -1.39
C GLU A 4 31.14 15.37 -0.76
N ALA A 5 30.17 15.76 -1.56
CA ALA A 5 28.82 15.84 -1.06
C ALA A 5 28.23 14.47 -0.82
N GLU A 6 28.84 13.45 -1.39
CA GLU A 6 28.32 12.09 -1.31
C GLU A 6 29.24 11.24 -0.46
N ASN A 7 28.79 10.92 0.75
CA ASN A 7 29.57 10.08 1.65
C ASN A 7 29.37 8.59 1.32
N PRO A 8 30.22 7.72 1.87
CA PRO A 8 30.13 6.28 1.57
C PRO A 8 28.77 5.67 1.94
N LEU A 9 28.15 6.17 2.97
CA LEU A 9 26.85 5.66 3.39
C LEU A 9 25.77 5.95 2.35
N GLN A 10 25.77 7.16 1.81
CA GLN A 10 24.82 7.52 0.77
C GLN A 10 25.03 6.69 -0.49
N ARG A 11 26.28 6.44 -0.85
CA ARG A 11 26.59 5.63 -2.01
C ARG A 11 26.11 4.20 -1.81
N GLN A 12 26.28 3.68 -0.62
CA GLN A 12 25.82 2.34 -0.30
C GLN A 12 24.29 2.24 -0.37
N LEU A 13 23.60 3.25 0.15
CA LEU A 13 22.14 3.29 0.07
C LEU A 13 21.64 3.33 -1.37
N LYS A 14 22.29 4.14 -2.21
CA LYS A 14 21.93 4.20 -3.62
C LYS A 14 22.10 2.84 -4.29
N SER A 15 23.22 2.18 -4.03
CA SER A 15 23.49 0.88 -4.60
C SER A 15 22.45 -0.14 -4.17
N GLU A 16 22.10 -0.16 -2.90
CA GLU A 16 21.08 -1.06 -2.39
C GLU A 16 19.74 -0.81 -3.02
N LEU A 17 19.35 0.47 -3.14
CA LEU A 17 18.06 0.82 -3.73
C LEU A 17 17.98 0.42 -5.20
N GLN A 18 19.09 0.53 -5.94
CA GLN A 18 19.08 0.23 -7.36
C GLN A 18 19.14 -1.26 -7.66
N ASN A 19 19.76 -2.04 -6.78
CA ASN A 19 20.02 -3.45 -7.07
C ASN A 19 19.32 -4.42 -6.15
N SER A 20 18.51 -3.94 -5.20
CA SER A 20 17.98 -4.78 -4.16
C SER A 20 16.53 -5.18 -4.40
N GLU A 21 16.12 -6.22 -3.69
CA GLU A 21 14.72 -6.61 -3.63
C GLU A 21 13.85 -5.48 -3.11
N TRP A 22 14.45 -4.58 -2.32
CA TRP A 22 13.73 -3.46 -1.72
C TRP A 22 13.17 -2.54 -2.79
N LEU A 23 13.95 -2.26 -3.84
CA LEU A 23 13.50 -1.41 -4.94
C LEU A 23 12.34 -2.06 -5.70
N GLN A 24 12.45 -3.35 -5.96
CA GLN A 24 11.39 -4.10 -6.63
C GLN A 24 10.13 -4.12 -5.80
N LYS A 25 10.28 -4.30 -4.49
CA LYS A 25 9.16 -4.28 -3.57
C LYS A 25 8.50 -2.91 -3.54
N PHE A 26 9.30 -1.86 -3.56
CA PHE A 26 8.78 -0.49 -3.57
C PHE A 26 8.00 -0.21 -4.86
N LYS A 27 8.51 -0.65 -6.00
CA LYS A 27 7.81 -0.48 -7.27
C LYS A 27 6.48 -1.21 -7.27
N ARG A 28 6.48 -2.44 -6.78
CA ARG A 28 5.26 -3.23 -6.70
C ARG A 28 4.23 -2.57 -5.80
N LEU A 29 4.69 -2.03 -4.68
CA LEU A 29 3.83 -1.31 -3.74
C LEU A 29 3.23 -0.08 -4.40
N SER A 30 4.04 0.71 -5.09
CA SER A 30 3.57 1.92 -5.76
C SER A 30 2.56 1.59 -6.85
N ASP A 31 2.83 0.56 -7.64
CA ASP A 31 1.91 0.14 -8.69
C ASP A 31 0.60 -0.36 -8.10
N THR A 32 0.66 -1.09 -7.00
CA THR A 32 -0.53 -1.59 -6.33
C THR A 32 -1.38 -0.45 -5.78
N LEU A 33 -0.76 0.55 -5.16
CA LEU A 33 -1.49 1.70 -4.65
C LEU A 33 -2.15 2.49 -5.78
N ARG A 34 -1.46 2.64 -6.89
CA ARG A 34 -2.03 3.31 -8.06
C ARG A 34 -3.19 2.51 -8.63
N TYR A 35 -3.04 1.20 -8.71
CA TYR A 35 -4.09 0.31 -9.19
C TYR A 35 -5.35 0.45 -8.34
N ILE A 36 -5.17 0.44 -7.00
CA ILE A 36 -6.29 0.56 -6.08
C ILE A 36 -7.02 1.88 -6.28
N LYS A 37 -6.29 2.98 -6.37
CA LYS A 37 -6.90 4.30 -6.51
C LYS A 37 -7.59 4.48 -7.85
N THR A 38 -7.13 3.76 -8.87
CA THR A 38 -7.71 3.82 -10.20
C THR A 38 -8.94 2.93 -10.31
N GLU A 39 -8.84 1.70 -9.83
CA GLU A 39 -9.93 0.73 -9.95
C GLU A 39 -11.03 0.96 -8.91
N ILE A 40 -10.66 1.50 -7.77
CA ILE A 40 -11.60 1.78 -6.70
C ILE A 40 -11.44 3.25 -6.31
N PRO A 41 -12.05 4.17 -7.07
CA PRO A 41 -11.83 5.61 -6.84
C PRO A 41 -12.18 6.08 -5.45
N LEU A 42 -13.09 5.38 -4.78
CA LEU A 42 -13.50 5.74 -3.43
C LEU A 42 -12.32 5.67 -2.44
N THR A 43 -11.30 4.86 -2.75
CA THR A 43 -10.11 4.77 -1.90
C THR A 43 -9.29 6.05 -1.88
N GLN A 44 -9.54 6.98 -2.81
CA GLN A 44 -8.88 8.28 -2.77
C GLN A 44 -9.30 9.10 -1.56
N LEU A 45 -10.43 8.77 -0.97
CA LEU A 45 -10.89 9.40 0.26
C LEU A 45 -10.33 8.71 1.50
N CYS A 46 -9.68 7.59 1.33
CA CYS A 46 -9.19 6.76 2.43
C CYS A 46 -7.69 6.96 2.63
N GLU A 47 -7.24 6.63 3.82
CA GLU A 47 -5.82 6.56 4.11
C GLU A 47 -5.36 5.12 3.92
N LEU A 48 -4.30 4.93 3.15
CA LEU A 48 -3.76 3.62 2.86
C LEU A 48 -2.45 3.42 3.61
N LYS A 49 -2.34 2.33 4.36
CA LYS A 49 -1.14 2.02 5.11
C LYS A 49 -0.66 0.63 4.73
N TRP A 50 0.59 0.54 4.30
CA TRP A 50 1.21 -0.73 3.95
C TRP A 50 2.09 -1.21 5.09
N ILE A 51 1.87 -2.46 5.51
CA ILE A 51 2.71 -3.10 6.52
C ILE A 51 3.65 -4.03 5.79
N THR A 52 4.92 -3.65 5.73
CA THR A 52 5.90 -4.34 4.90
C THR A 52 6.33 -5.69 5.46
N GLU A 53 6.18 -5.89 6.77
CA GLU A 53 6.61 -7.13 7.42
C GLU A 53 5.88 -8.34 6.85
N ASP A 54 4.59 -8.20 6.56
CA ASP A 54 3.78 -9.31 6.08
C ASP A 54 3.01 -8.99 4.82
N ASP A 55 3.34 -7.89 4.15
CA ASP A 55 2.68 -7.43 2.94
C ASP A 55 1.16 -7.25 3.14
N SER A 56 0.79 -6.67 4.25
CA SER A 56 -0.61 -6.33 4.52
C SER A 56 -0.89 -4.88 4.13
N LEU A 57 -2.06 -4.63 3.60
CA LEU A 57 -2.52 -3.28 3.28
C LEU A 57 -3.75 -2.96 4.09
N ILE A 58 -3.71 -1.83 4.79
CA ILE A 58 -4.84 -1.36 5.58
C ILE A 58 -5.44 -0.15 4.90
N ILE A 59 -6.75 -0.18 4.69
CA ILE A 59 -7.51 0.93 4.13
C ILE A 59 -8.33 1.53 5.26
N TYR A 60 -7.98 2.74 5.68
CA TYR A 60 -8.71 3.46 6.72
C TYR A 60 -9.78 4.33 6.09
N CYS A 61 -11.03 4.00 6.34
CA CYS A 61 -12.16 4.73 5.78
C CYS A 61 -12.48 5.93 6.66
N PRO A 62 -12.81 7.09 6.06
CA PRO A 62 -13.07 8.31 6.83
C PRO A 62 -14.43 8.30 7.52
N ASN A 63 -15.38 7.51 7.02
CA ASN A 63 -16.70 7.44 7.60
C ASN A 63 -17.36 6.10 7.28
N LYS A 64 -18.54 5.90 7.86
CA LYS A 64 -19.25 4.62 7.72
C LYS A 64 -19.72 4.39 6.29
N GLU A 65 -20.13 5.43 5.61
CA GLU A 65 -20.65 5.30 4.25
C GLU A 65 -19.57 4.78 3.30
N VAL A 66 -18.37 5.32 3.39
CA VAL A 66 -17.24 4.85 2.57
C VAL A 66 -16.94 3.40 2.91
N TRP A 67 -16.92 3.05 4.19
CA TRP A 67 -16.64 1.69 4.62
C TRP A 67 -17.68 0.71 4.07
N GLN A 68 -18.96 1.08 4.12
CA GLN A 68 -20.03 0.22 3.61
C GLN A 68 -19.94 0.06 2.10
N GLU A 69 -19.68 1.14 1.38
CA GLU A 69 -19.54 1.07 -0.07
C GLU A 69 -18.38 0.18 -0.48
N LEU A 70 -17.25 0.33 0.18
CA LEU A 70 -16.08 -0.49 -0.14
C LEU A 70 -16.31 -1.96 0.22
N SER A 71 -17.01 -2.22 1.33
CA SER A 71 -17.27 -3.59 1.73
C SER A 71 -18.20 -4.32 0.76
N GLN A 72 -18.97 -3.58 -0.03
CA GLN A 72 -19.83 -4.16 -1.04
C GLN A 72 -19.10 -4.44 -2.35
N GLN A 73 -17.92 -3.88 -2.55
CA GLN A 73 -17.12 -4.07 -3.76
C GLN A 73 -16.17 -5.25 -3.60
N GLN A 74 -16.71 -6.41 -3.23
CA GLN A 74 -15.89 -7.57 -2.88
C GLN A 74 -15.06 -8.09 -4.05
N GLU A 75 -15.59 -8.04 -5.26
CA GLU A 75 -14.83 -8.49 -6.43
C GLU A 75 -13.57 -7.65 -6.64
N LYS A 76 -13.73 -6.33 -6.53
CA LYS A 76 -12.58 -5.44 -6.67
C LYS A 76 -11.59 -5.60 -5.54
N MET A 77 -12.10 -5.80 -4.32
CA MET A 77 -11.25 -6.05 -3.16
C MET A 77 -10.49 -7.35 -3.31
N ALA A 78 -11.13 -8.38 -3.85
CA ALA A 78 -10.46 -9.66 -4.10
C ALA A 78 -9.32 -9.50 -5.09
N LYS A 79 -9.50 -8.67 -6.13
CA LYS A 79 -8.43 -8.41 -7.10
C LYS A 79 -7.26 -7.69 -6.46
N VAL A 80 -7.54 -6.76 -5.57
CA VAL A 80 -6.50 -6.08 -4.80
C VAL A 80 -5.78 -7.07 -3.91
N ASN A 81 -6.53 -7.98 -3.28
CA ASN A 81 -5.96 -8.97 -2.38
C ASN A 81 -5.01 -9.93 -3.09
N GLN A 82 -5.14 -10.09 -4.40
CA GLN A 82 -4.19 -10.90 -5.16
C GLN A 82 -2.81 -10.27 -5.22
N ARG A 83 -2.71 -8.97 -4.96
CA ARG A 83 -1.45 -8.22 -5.01
C ARG A 83 -0.80 -8.07 -3.64
N VAL A 84 -1.55 -8.37 -2.56
CA VAL A 84 -1.05 -8.26 -1.19
C VAL A 84 -1.40 -9.55 -0.44
N ASN A 85 -0.69 -9.81 0.64
CA ASN A 85 -0.99 -11.00 1.45
C ASN A 85 -2.31 -10.89 2.16
N ARG A 86 -2.62 -9.68 2.64
CA ARG A 86 -3.82 -9.46 3.41
C ARG A 86 -4.30 -8.05 3.19
N LEU A 87 -5.57 -7.90 2.93
CA LEU A 87 -6.21 -6.60 2.77
C LEU A 87 -7.15 -6.38 3.93
N ILE A 88 -6.97 -5.27 4.63
CA ILE A 88 -7.78 -4.96 5.82
C ILE A 88 -8.51 -3.66 5.57
N LEU A 89 -9.84 -3.70 5.70
CA LEU A 89 -10.68 -2.51 5.56
C LEU A 89 -11.12 -2.10 6.95
N LYS A 90 -10.74 -0.90 7.38
CA LYS A 90 -11.03 -0.40 8.72
C LYS A 90 -11.84 0.87 8.70
N TYR A 91 -12.72 1.01 9.70
CA TYR A 91 -13.41 2.23 9.96
C TYR A 91 -13.38 2.49 11.46
N ALA A 92 -12.59 3.50 11.86
CA ALA A 92 -12.41 3.87 13.27
C ALA A 92 -12.05 2.63 14.12
N ASN A 93 -12.69 2.49 15.28
CA ASN A 93 -12.50 1.32 16.14
C ASN A 93 -13.62 0.31 16.00
N TYR A 94 -14.53 0.54 15.05
CA TYR A 94 -15.76 -0.22 15.02
C TYR A 94 -15.68 -1.51 14.27
N GLN A 95 -15.13 -1.46 13.07
CA GLN A 95 -15.20 -2.64 12.24
C GLN A 95 -13.93 -2.82 11.43
N GLU A 96 -13.56 -4.07 11.31
CA GLU A 96 -12.41 -4.47 10.53
C GLU A 96 -12.83 -5.64 9.68
N LEU A 97 -12.69 -5.49 8.37
CA LEU A 97 -12.99 -6.54 7.41
C LEU A 97 -11.69 -7.00 6.77
N VAL A 98 -11.40 -8.29 6.89
CA VAL A 98 -10.14 -8.85 6.41
C VAL A 98 -10.40 -9.72 5.19
N PHE A 99 -9.64 -9.46 4.13
CA PHE A 99 -9.65 -10.27 2.92
C PHE A 99 -8.33 -11.04 2.87
N ASP A 100 -8.41 -12.35 2.92
CA ASP A 100 -7.23 -13.23 2.85
C ASP A 100 -7.14 -13.98 1.54
#